data_3e6c0922024c3698f2dc4f4724a45315
#
_entry.id   3e6c0922024c3698f2dc4f4724a45315
#
_cell.length_a   1.000
_cell.length_b   1.000
_cell.length_c   1.000
_cell.angle_alpha   90.00
_cell.angle_beta   90.00
_cell.angle_gamma   90.00
#
_symmetry.space_group_name_H-M   'P 1'
#
loop_
_entity.id
_entity.type
_entity.pdbx_description
1 polymer ?
#
loop_
_entity_poly.entity_id
_entity_poly.type
_entity_poly.pdbx_seq_one_letter_code
_entity_poly.pdbx_strand_id
1 'polypeptide(L)'
;MYDQVVEVPRLIARLPDDGPGHPLINQMAEALSVRYGVVFDSFMLAWYRDGRDSVSWHGDKLKYRVEAHVATVSTGSPRSFRIRLLSGGPSHDFSLGWGDLLVMGGSCQQTCEHTVPKVSIADPRITIMFRHHYELIF
;
A
#
# COMPACT_ATOMS: atom_id res chain seq x y z
N MET A 1 4.23 -15.72 -9.12
CA MET A 1 2.80 -15.93 -9.35
C MET A 1 2.39 -17.26 -8.77
N TYR A 2 1.21 -17.34 -8.28
CA TYR A 2 0.69 -18.55 -7.67
C TYR A 2 0.08 -19.45 -8.75
N ASP A 3 0.31 -20.75 -8.64
CA ASP A 3 -0.28 -21.74 -9.55
C ASP A 3 -1.74 -22.01 -9.24
N GLN A 4 -2.20 -21.61 -8.09
CA GLN A 4 -3.58 -21.75 -7.65
C GLN A 4 -4.21 -20.37 -7.42
N VAL A 5 -5.52 -20.31 -7.59
CA VAL A 5 -6.27 -19.08 -7.32
C VAL A 5 -6.25 -18.81 -5.82
N VAL A 6 -5.74 -17.63 -5.46
CA VAL A 6 -5.76 -17.15 -4.09
C VAL A 6 -6.80 -16.04 -4.02
N GLU A 7 -7.80 -16.23 -3.19
CA GLU A 7 -8.80 -15.21 -2.95
C GLU A 7 -8.21 -14.09 -2.10
N VAL A 8 -8.26 -12.88 -2.64
CA VAL A 8 -7.89 -11.67 -1.91
C VAL A 8 -9.17 -10.89 -1.67
N PRO A 9 -9.70 -10.89 -0.44
CA PRO A 9 -11.00 -10.29 -0.17
C PRO A 9 -10.90 -8.76 -0.05
N ARG A 10 -10.69 -8.12 -1.16
CA ARG A 10 -10.78 -6.67 -1.39
C ARG A 10 -10.85 -6.43 -2.89
N LEU A 11 -11.33 -5.27 -3.29
CA LEU A 11 -11.32 -4.88 -4.69
C LEU A 11 -10.11 -3.99 -4.98
N ILE A 12 -9.50 -4.22 -6.14
CA ILE A 12 -8.31 -3.48 -6.55
C ILE A 12 -8.55 -2.88 -7.92
N ALA A 13 -8.14 -1.62 -8.08
CA ALA A 13 -8.09 -0.94 -9.37
C ALA A 13 -6.69 -0.38 -9.58
N ARG A 14 -6.07 -0.75 -10.68
CA ARG A 14 -4.81 -0.16 -11.10
C ARG A 14 -5.10 1.04 -12.00
N LEU A 15 -4.50 2.18 -11.68
CA LEU A 15 -4.65 3.40 -12.45
C LEU A 15 -3.56 3.49 -13.52
N PRO A 16 -3.80 4.24 -14.63
CA PRO A 16 -2.81 4.38 -15.69
C PRO A 16 -1.48 4.99 -15.19
N ASP A 17 -0.37 4.47 -15.70
CA ASP A 17 0.97 4.93 -15.30
C ASP A 17 1.31 6.30 -15.88
N ASP A 18 0.64 6.72 -16.95
CA ASP A 18 0.81 8.04 -17.57
C ASP A 18 -0.01 9.13 -16.85
N GLY A 19 -0.65 8.77 -15.77
CA GLY A 19 -1.41 9.67 -14.92
C GLY A 19 -2.69 9.01 -14.42
N PRO A 20 -3.02 9.19 -13.15
CA PRO A 20 -4.18 8.53 -12.54
C PRO A 20 -5.52 9.06 -13.03
N GLY A 21 -5.55 10.15 -13.81
CA GLY A 21 -6.79 10.73 -14.34
C GLY A 21 -7.61 11.50 -13.31
N HIS A 22 -7.10 11.65 -12.10
CA HIS A 22 -7.78 12.39 -11.05
C HIS A 22 -6.88 13.51 -10.53
N PRO A 23 -7.32 14.79 -10.60
CA PRO A 23 -6.46 15.92 -10.25
C PRO A 23 -5.87 15.87 -8.83
N LEU A 24 -6.66 15.43 -7.88
CA LEU A 24 -6.21 15.35 -6.49
C LEU A 24 -5.14 14.26 -6.31
N ILE A 25 -5.29 13.13 -6.96
CA ILE A 25 -4.28 12.05 -6.90
C ILE A 25 -2.98 12.52 -7.56
N ASN A 26 -3.07 13.25 -8.66
CA ASN A 26 -1.91 13.87 -9.30
C ASN A 26 -1.19 14.83 -8.34
N GLN A 27 -1.93 15.68 -7.64
CA GLN A 27 -1.38 16.60 -6.66
C GLN A 27 -0.70 15.87 -5.50
N MET A 28 -1.32 14.81 -5.01
CA MET A 28 -0.73 13.96 -3.98
C MET A 28 0.58 13.34 -4.45
N ALA A 29 0.60 12.79 -5.66
CA ALA A 29 1.80 12.18 -6.24
C ALA A 29 2.94 13.19 -6.35
N GLU A 30 2.67 14.40 -6.82
CA GLU A 30 3.67 15.46 -6.91
C GLU A 30 4.22 15.85 -5.54
N ALA A 31 3.34 16.07 -4.57
CA ALA A 31 3.74 16.45 -3.22
C ALA A 31 4.58 15.36 -2.55
N LEU A 32 4.18 14.10 -2.69
CA LEU A 32 4.92 12.97 -2.15
C LEU A 32 6.28 12.80 -2.84
N SER A 33 6.32 12.99 -4.15
CA SER A 33 7.56 12.90 -4.92
C SER A 33 8.58 13.93 -4.47
N VAL A 34 8.13 15.17 -4.26
CA VAL A 34 9.00 16.24 -3.74
C VAL A 34 9.48 15.91 -2.33
N ARG A 35 8.56 15.45 -1.47
CA ARG A 35 8.88 15.18 -0.06
C ARG A 35 9.90 14.07 0.12
N TYR A 36 9.83 13.02 -0.69
CA TYR A 36 10.66 11.82 -0.54
C TYR A 36 11.76 11.68 -1.57
N GLY A 37 11.85 12.59 -2.53
CA GLY A 37 12.92 12.59 -3.52
C GLY A 37 12.87 11.44 -4.52
N VAL A 38 11.68 10.90 -4.78
CA VAL A 38 11.43 9.86 -5.77
C VAL A 38 10.26 10.28 -6.66
N VAL A 39 10.13 9.68 -7.82
CA VAL A 39 8.98 9.92 -8.69
C VAL A 39 7.96 8.83 -8.47
N PHE A 40 6.85 9.16 -7.83
CA PHE A 40 5.73 8.25 -7.67
C PHE A 40 4.89 8.26 -8.95
N ASP A 41 4.99 7.19 -9.72
CA ASP A 41 4.40 7.07 -11.05
C ASP A 41 3.60 5.77 -11.26
N SER A 42 3.37 5.03 -10.20
CA SER A 42 2.50 3.85 -10.21
C SER A 42 1.44 3.99 -9.14
N PHE A 43 0.18 3.81 -9.53
CA PHE A 43 -0.97 4.13 -8.70
C PHE A 43 -1.92 2.96 -8.64
N MET A 44 -2.38 2.63 -7.43
CA MET A 44 -3.35 1.57 -7.22
C MET A 44 -4.34 1.98 -6.14
N LEU A 45 -5.60 1.62 -6.34
CA LEU A 45 -6.65 1.76 -5.34
C LEU A 45 -6.99 0.39 -4.78
N ALA A 46 -7.23 0.33 -3.47
CA ALA A 46 -7.79 -0.85 -2.84
C ALA A 46 -9.03 -0.45 -2.05
N TRP A 47 -10.12 -1.13 -2.32
CA TRP A 47 -11.39 -0.88 -1.65
C TRP A 47 -11.71 -2.02 -0.69
N TYR A 48 -11.78 -1.68 0.58
CA TYR A 48 -12.22 -2.55 1.67
C TYR A 48 -13.67 -2.19 1.93
N ARG A 49 -14.58 -3.04 1.49
CA ARG A 49 -16.02 -2.75 1.48
C ARG A 49 -16.61 -2.76 2.88
N ASP A 50 -16.11 -3.67 3.71
CA ASP A 50 -16.49 -3.83 5.11
C ASP A 50 -15.39 -4.59 5.86
N GLY A 51 -15.69 -5.02 7.09
CA GLY A 51 -14.72 -5.71 7.93
C GLY A 51 -14.29 -7.09 7.44
N ARG A 52 -14.99 -7.69 6.50
CA ARG A 52 -14.62 -8.99 5.91
C ARG A 52 -13.52 -8.85 4.87
N ASP A 53 -13.38 -7.68 4.26
CA ASP A 53 -12.30 -7.42 3.33
C ASP A 53 -10.99 -7.23 4.09
N SER A 54 -9.92 -7.76 3.53
CA SER A 54 -8.62 -7.83 4.20
C SER A 54 -7.51 -8.04 3.19
N VAL A 55 -6.29 -7.98 3.66
CA VAL A 55 -5.13 -8.52 2.96
C VAL A 55 -4.25 -9.23 3.99
N SER A 56 -3.84 -10.44 3.67
CA SER A 56 -2.98 -11.22 4.55
C SER A 56 -1.55 -10.68 4.58
N TRP A 57 -0.75 -11.22 5.49
CA TRP A 57 0.65 -10.82 5.63
C TRP A 57 1.39 -10.95 4.30
N HIS A 58 1.99 -9.86 3.86
CA HIS A 58 2.77 -9.82 2.63
C HIS A 58 3.75 -8.64 2.64
N GLY A 59 4.72 -8.66 1.76
CA GLY A 59 5.53 -7.50 1.40
C GLY A 59 5.27 -7.14 -0.06
N ASP A 60 5.42 -5.88 -0.39
CA ASP A 60 5.39 -5.45 -1.78
C ASP A 60 6.68 -5.91 -2.45
N LYS A 61 6.55 -6.78 -3.44
CA LYS A 61 7.72 -7.36 -4.11
C LYS A 61 8.27 -6.38 -5.14
N LEU A 62 9.25 -5.63 -4.72
CA LEU A 62 9.95 -4.67 -5.57
C LEU A 62 11.27 -5.27 -5.98
N LYS A 63 11.24 -5.94 -7.08
CA LYS A 63 12.19 -6.96 -7.54
C LYS A 63 13.64 -6.51 -7.63
N TYR A 64 13.90 -5.24 -7.86
CA TYR A 64 15.22 -4.77 -8.25
C TYR A 64 15.78 -3.67 -7.37
N ARG A 65 15.12 -3.38 -6.25
CA ARG A 65 15.59 -2.34 -5.35
C ARG A 65 15.65 -2.84 -3.92
N VAL A 66 16.75 -2.51 -3.27
CA VAL A 66 16.91 -2.73 -1.84
C VAL A 66 16.07 -1.73 -1.07
N GLU A 67 16.05 -0.49 -1.52
CA GLU A 67 15.29 0.58 -0.90
C GLU A 67 14.18 1.06 -1.83
N ALA A 68 12.99 1.20 -1.27
CA ALA A 68 11.83 1.63 -2.00
C ALA A 68 10.86 2.36 -1.09
N HIS A 69 10.22 3.37 -1.64
CA HIS A 69 9.15 4.07 -0.95
C HIS A 69 7.80 3.59 -1.48
N VAL A 70 6.94 3.19 -0.56
CA VAL A 70 5.52 2.93 -0.86
C VAL A 70 4.71 3.83 0.04
N ALA A 71 3.96 4.74 -0.55
CA ALA A 71 3.10 5.66 0.19
C ALA A 71 1.65 5.21 0.06
N THR A 72 0.94 5.22 1.16
CA THR A 72 -0.48 4.84 1.21
C THR A 72 -1.27 5.95 1.89
N VAL A 73 -2.25 6.48 1.19
CA VAL A 73 -3.23 7.42 1.75
C VAL A 73 -4.53 6.67 1.96
N SER A 74 -5.02 6.68 3.19
CA SER A 74 -6.27 6.00 3.54
C SER A 74 -7.41 7.00 3.58
N THR A 75 -8.55 6.62 3.00
CA THR A 75 -9.79 7.40 3.05
C THR A 75 -10.89 6.53 3.63
N GLY A 76 -11.87 7.16 4.27
CA GLY A 76 -12.97 6.44 4.90
C GLY A 76 -12.61 5.87 6.26
N SER A 77 -13.27 4.80 6.65
CA SER A 77 -13.19 4.24 7.99
C SER A 77 -11.80 3.71 8.35
N PRO A 78 -11.33 3.93 9.58
CA PRO A 78 -10.04 3.38 10.01
C PRO A 78 -10.03 1.86 10.01
N ARG A 79 -8.88 1.32 9.64
CA ARG A 79 -8.57 -0.10 9.75
C ARG A 79 -7.18 -0.27 10.37
N SER A 80 -7.02 -1.35 11.09
CA SER A 80 -5.68 -1.74 11.54
C SER A 80 -4.78 -2.05 10.37
N PHE A 81 -3.59 -1.49 10.41
CA PHE A 81 -2.47 -1.83 9.52
C PHE A 81 -1.35 -2.33 10.42
N ARG A 82 -1.01 -3.60 10.29
CA ARG A 82 0.01 -4.24 11.13
C ARG A 82 1.25 -4.50 10.31
N ILE A 83 2.40 -4.23 10.90
CA ILE A 83 3.70 -4.46 10.31
C ILE A 83 4.58 -5.23 11.28
N ARG A 84 5.39 -6.15 10.76
CA ARG A 84 6.33 -6.93 11.56
C ARG A 84 7.57 -7.26 10.75
N LEU A 85 8.67 -7.55 11.43
CA LEU A 85 9.88 -8.05 10.79
C LEU A 85 9.67 -9.49 10.32
N LEU A 86 10.20 -9.80 9.15
CA LEU A 86 10.22 -11.18 8.63
C LEU A 86 11.02 -12.11 9.55
N SER A 87 12.03 -11.57 10.23
CA SER A 87 12.87 -12.34 11.16
C SER A 87 12.15 -12.72 12.47
N GLY A 88 10.97 -12.17 12.72
CA GLY A 88 10.19 -12.44 13.92
C GLY A 88 10.13 -11.23 14.85
N GLY A 89 9.47 -11.41 15.98
CA GLY A 89 9.23 -10.36 16.94
C GLY A 89 7.78 -9.84 16.92
N PRO A 90 7.49 -8.81 17.72
CA PRO A 90 6.13 -8.29 17.81
C PRO A 90 5.72 -7.54 16.56
N SER A 91 4.43 -7.50 16.29
CA SER A 91 3.86 -6.63 15.28
C SER A 91 3.53 -5.26 15.87
N HIS A 92 3.60 -4.24 15.01
CA HIS A 92 3.14 -2.89 15.34
C HIS A 92 1.84 -2.62 14.62
N ASP A 93 0.88 -2.05 15.33
CA ASP A 93 -0.47 -1.80 14.83
C ASP A 93 -0.69 -0.30 14.71
N PHE A 94 -1.09 0.13 13.51
CA PHE A 94 -1.49 1.51 13.22
C PHE A 94 -2.95 1.51 12.81
N SER A 95 -3.72 2.45 13.35
CA SER A 95 -5.08 2.69 12.87
C SER A 95 -5.02 3.75 11.78
N LEU A 96 -5.35 3.38 10.54
CA LEU A 96 -5.24 4.26 9.38
C LEU A 96 -6.59 4.49 8.72
N GLY A 97 -6.99 5.74 8.62
CA GLY A 97 -8.23 6.16 7.98
C GLY A 97 -8.27 7.67 7.83
N TRP A 98 -9.31 8.18 7.20
CA TRP A 98 -9.65 9.60 7.10
C TRP A 98 -8.51 10.53 6.69
N GLY A 99 -7.77 10.16 5.65
CA GLY A 99 -6.69 10.98 5.12
C GLY A 99 -5.31 10.70 5.71
N ASP A 100 -5.17 9.66 6.52
CA ASP A 100 -3.88 9.29 7.07
C ASP A 100 -2.91 8.83 5.99
N LEU A 101 -1.67 9.27 6.10
CA LEU A 101 -0.58 8.86 5.23
C LEU A 101 0.37 7.92 5.98
N LEU A 102 0.66 6.79 5.39
CA LEU A 102 1.73 5.91 5.83
C LEU A 102 2.73 5.74 4.70
N VAL A 103 4.01 5.93 5.00
CA VAL A 103 5.08 5.70 4.04
C VAL A 103 6.01 4.62 4.57
N MET A 104 6.16 3.56 3.80
CA MET A 104 7.15 2.52 4.06
C MET A 104 8.36 2.81 3.19
N GLY A 105 9.49 3.06 3.81
CA GLY A 105 10.72 3.43 3.13
C GLY A 105 11.91 2.57 3.54
N GLY A 106 13.09 2.90 3.05
CA GLY A 106 14.30 2.15 3.31
C GLY A 106 14.20 0.70 2.86
N SER A 107 14.63 -0.21 3.70
CA SER A 107 14.60 -1.65 3.42
C SER A 107 13.29 -2.34 3.79
N CYS A 108 12.26 -1.58 4.16
CA CYS A 108 11.02 -2.10 4.75
C CYS A 108 10.36 -3.20 3.88
N GLN A 109 10.35 -3.04 2.56
CA GLN A 109 9.73 -4.02 1.66
C GLN A 109 10.49 -5.36 1.61
N GLN A 110 11.73 -5.37 2.03
CA GLN A 110 12.55 -6.58 2.06
C GLN A 110 12.67 -7.20 3.44
N THR A 111 12.52 -6.41 4.49
CA THR A 111 12.74 -6.85 5.87
C THR A 111 11.45 -7.02 6.66
N CYS A 112 10.34 -6.49 6.15
CA CYS A 112 9.06 -6.50 6.84
C CYS A 112 7.95 -7.08 5.98
N GLU A 113 6.89 -7.48 6.65
CA GLU A 113 5.60 -7.77 6.01
C GLU A 113 4.49 -7.06 6.77
N HIS A 114 3.37 -6.86 6.08
CA HIS A 114 2.24 -6.13 6.64
C HIS A 114 0.93 -6.77 6.26
N THR A 115 -0.11 -6.42 7.02
CA THR A 115 -1.46 -6.95 6.84
C THR A 115 -2.52 -5.93 7.23
N VAL A 116 -3.67 -6.03 6.61
CA VAL A 116 -4.92 -5.41 7.09
C VAL A 116 -5.84 -6.56 7.48
N PRO A 117 -5.94 -6.88 8.78
CA PRO A 117 -6.71 -8.03 9.22
C PRO A 117 -8.21 -7.80 9.11
N LYS A 118 -8.97 -8.90 9.00
CA LYS A 118 -10.42 -8.86 9.09
C LYS A 118 -10.85 -8.38 10.45
N VAL A 119 -11.96 -7.64 10.49
CA VAL A 119 -12.62 -7.22 11.73
C VAL A 119 -14.10 -7.53 11.63
N SER A 120 -14.78 -7.59 12.78
CA SER A 120 -16.19 -7.95 12.81
C SER A 120 -17.09 -6.91 12.18
N ILE A 121 -16.78 -5.62 12.34
CA ILE A 121 -17.55 -4.50 11.81
C ILE A 121 -16.58 -3.43 11.36
N ALA A 122 -16.74 -2.96 10.13
CA ALA A 122 -16.07 -1.77 9.61
C ALA A 122 -16.87 -1.17 8.46
N ASP A 123 -16.87 0.14 8.39
CA ASP A 123 -17.41 0.89 7.27
C ASP A 123 -16.42 0.89 6.09
N PRO A 124 -16.85 1.28 4.90
CA PRO A 124 -15.98 1.27 3.72
C PRO A 124 -14.73 2.12 3.87
N ARG A 125 -13.65 1.65 3.25
CA ARG A 125 -12.36 2.32 3.20
C ARG A 125 -11.73 2.12 1.84
N ILE A 126 -11.15 3.18 1.30
CA ILE A 126 -10.33 3.10 0.09
C ILE A 126 -8.93 3.59 0.42
N THR A 127 -7.93 2.84 0.00
CA THR A 127 -6.53 3.28 0.04
C THR A 127 -6.06 3.63 -1.35
N ILE A 128 -5.26 4.68 -1.41
CA ILE A 128 -4.54 5.10 -2.62
C ILE A 128 -3.08 4.77 -2.37
N MET A 129 -2.53 3.87 -3.19
CA MET A 129 -1.16 3.41 -3.05
C MET A 129 -0.30 4.01 -4.14
N PHE A 130 0.79 4.66 -3.73
CA PHE A 130 1.75 5.31 -4.60
C PHE A 130 3.06 4.53 -4.56
N ARG A 131 3.52 4.09 -5.71
CA ARG A 131 4.81 3.42 -5.89
C ARG A 131 5.56 4.11 -7.00
N HIS A 132 6.85 3.84 -7.09
CA HIS A 132 7.64 4.28 -8.22
C HIS A 132 8.13 3.07 -9.02
N HIS A 133 8.20 3.24 -10.34
CA HIS A 133 8.75 2.22 -11.20
C HIS A 133 10.25 2.10 -10.98
N TYR A 134 10.73 0.90 -11.15
CA TYR A 134 12.15 0.63 -11.06
C TYR A 134 12.66 0.33 -12.44
N GLU A 135 13.65 1.08 -12.86
CA GLU A 135 14.39 0.72 -14.03
C GLU A 135 15.15 -0.57 -13.75
N LEU A 136 15.12 -1.46 -14.73
CA LEU A 136 15.95 -2.64 -14.67
C LEU A 136 17.40 -2.21 -14.83
N ILE A 137 18.18 -2.49 -13.82
CA ILE A 137 19.63 -2.24 -13.88
C ILE A 137 20.29 -3.55 -14.28
N PHE A 138 20.85 -3.53 -15.44
CA PHE A 138 21.53 -4.69 -15.99
C PHE A 138 23.04 -4.53 -15.91
#